data_95e32a1a3a57b4d8090952441c028e26
#
_entry.id   95e32a1a3a57b4d8090952441c028e26
#
_cell.length_a   1.000
_cell.length_b   1.000
_cell.length_c   1.000
_cell.angle_alpha   90.00
_cell.angle_beta   90.00
_cell.angle_gamma   90.00
#
_symmetry.space_group_name_H-M   'P 1'
#
loop_
_entity.id
_entity.type
_entity.pdbx_description
1 polymer ?
#
loop_
_entity_poly.entity_id
_entity_poly.type
_entity_poly.pdbx_seq_one_letter_code
_entity_poly.pdbx_strand_id
1 'polypeptide(L)'
;MSADETPRVLVVDDDEALQKLVTTLITRANMEPISAVTAGEAANVLRQKPLPDVVVLDLMLPDVSGIEFLRQMRSKRVFDNLPVIILSALADPDQIREGLSVGADRYLTKPYLANNLISTIQELLKTGRKK
;
A
#
# COMPACT_ATOMS: atom_id res chain seq x y z
N MET A 1 2.01 -5.04 -23.00
CA MET A 1 0.91 -5.00 -22.03
C MET A 1 -0.37 -4.64 -22.72
N SER A 2 -1.40 -5.41 -22.48
CA SER A 2 -2.71 -5.10 -23.04
C SER A 2 -3.41 -4.04 -22.19
N ALA A 3 -4.49 -3.44 -22.70
CA ALA A 3 -5.28 -2.47 -21.95
C ALA A 3 -5.89 -3.08 -20.67
N ASP A 4 -6.06 -4.39 -20.64
CA ASP A 4 -6.61 -5.10 -19.49
C ASP A 4 -5.61 -5.26 -18.35
N GLU A 5 -4.36 -4.91 -18.58
CA GLU A 5 -3.29 -5.06 -17.60
C GLU A 5 -2.96 -3.75 -16.88
N THR A 6 -3.95 -2.87 -16.76
CA THR A 6 -3.78 -1.65 -15.98
C THR A 6 -3.43 -2.02 -14.53
N PRO A 7 -2.31 -1.51 -13.99
CA PRO A 7 -1.95 -1.81 -12.60
C PRO A 7 -3.00 -1.32 -11.63
N ARG A 8 -3.27 -2.10 -10.61
CA ARG A 8 -4.24 -1.78 -9.57
C ARG A 8 -3.53 -1.56 -8.24
N VAL A 9 -3.85 -0.47 -7.56
CA VAL A 9 -3.18 -0.08 -6.32
C VAL A 9 -4.22 0.02 -5.20
N LEU A 10 -4.08 -0.81 -4.17
CA LEU A 10 -4.94 -0.74 -3.00
C LEU A 10 -4.39 0.32 -2.04
N VAL A 11 -5.22 1.30 -1.70
CA VAL A 11 -4.86 2.38 -0.78
C VAL A 11 -5.66 2.20 0.51
N VAL A 12 -4.96 1.95 1.61
CA VAL A 12 -5.58 1.68 2.92
C VAL A 12 -5.26 2.86 3.85
N ASP A 13 -6.24 3.73 4.07
CA ASP A 13 -6.09 4.93 4.90
C ASP A 13 -7.46 5.45 5.27
N ASP A 14 -7.70 5.76 6.54
CA ASP A 14 -8.99 6.26 6.99
C ASP A 14 -9.16 7.78 6.82
N ASP A 15 -8.10 8.49 6.43
CA ASP A 15 -8.17 9.93 6.16
C ASP A 15 -8.75 10.16 4.77
N GLU A 16 -9.97 10.69 4.71
CA GLU A 16 -10.67 10.88 3.44
C GLU A 16 -9.93 11.84 2.50
N ALA A 17 -9.36 12.91 3.04
CA ALA A 17 -8.62 13.87 2.23
C ALA A 17 -7.40 13.24 1.59
N LEU A 18 -6.68 12.43 2.35
CA LEU A 18 -5.50 11.75 1.84
C LEU A 18 -5.89 10.67 0.83
N GLN A 19 -6.97 9.92 1.09
CA GLN A 19 -7.49 8.95 0.12
C GLN A 19 -7.77 9.63 -1.22
N LYS A 20 -8.46 10.77 -1.18
CA LYS A 20 -8.80 11.50 -2.39
C LYS A 20 -7.56 11.96 -3.14
N LEU A 21 -6.58 12.49 -2.42
CA LEU A 21 -5.33 12.94 -3.02
C LEU A 21 -4.57 11.77 -3.66
N VAL A 22 -4.38 10.70 -2.91
CA VAL A 22 -3.59 9.55 -3.37
C VAL A 22 -4.27 8.87 -4.56
N THR A 23 -5.59 8.66 -4.49
CA THR A 23 -6.31 8.03 -5.59
C THR A 23 -6.28 8.90 -6.85
N THR A 24 -6.33 10.22 -6.71
CA THR A 24 -6.19 11.13 -7.84
C THR A 24 -4.81 10.98 -8.50
N LEU A 25 -3.75 10.94 -7.69
CA LEU A 25 -2.40 10.78 -8.22
C LEU A 25 -2.22 9.45 -8.94
N ILE A 26 -2.78 8.38 -8.39
CA ILE A 26 -2.73 7.05 -8.99
C ILE A 26 -3.46 7.04 -10.33
N THR A 27 -4.64 7.63 -10.38
CA THR A 27 -5.42 7.72 -11.61
C THR A 27 -4.67 8.50 -12.69
N ARG A 28 -4.04 9.61 -12.31
CA ARG A 28 -3.27 10.42 -13.26
C ARG A 28 -2.04 9.69 -13.79
N ALA A 29 -1.56 8.70 -13.05
CA ALA A 29 -0.42 7.89 -13.48
C ALA A 29 -0.86 6.67 -14.29
N ASN A 30 -2.12 6.63 -14.73
CA ASN A 30 -2.69 5.54 -15.54
C ASN A 30 -2.75 4.22 -14.78
N MET A 31 -3.00 4.29 -13.48
CA MET A 31 -3.21 3.13 -12.63
C MET A 31 -4.60 3.21 -12.01
N GLU A 32 -5.14 2.07 -11.59
CA GLU A 32 -6.48 2.00 -11.00
C GLU A 32 -6.39 1.96 -9.48
N PRO A 33 -6.92 2.97 -8.76
CA PRO A 33 -6.92 2.93 -7.31
C PRO A 33 -8.10 2.11 -6.78
N ILE A 34 -7.87 1.40 -5.68
CA ILE A 34 -8.90 0.72 -4.90
C ILE A 34 -8.79 1.27 -3.50
N SER A 35 -9.86 1.85 -2.96
CA SER A 35 -9.82 2.49 -1.64
C SER A 35 -10.35 1.57 -0.56
N ALA A 36 -9.68 1.57 0.59
CA ALA A 36 -10.16 0.94 1.80
C ALA A 36 -9.86 1.88 2.96
N VAL A 37 -10.85 2.13 3.82
CA VAL A 37 -10.69 3.07 4.94
C VAL A 37 -10.47 2.36 6.26
N THR A 38 -10.54 1.03 6.27
CA THR A 38 -10.26 0.20 7.43
C THR A 38 -9.47 -1.03 7.02
N ALA A 39 -8.83 -1.70 7.98
CA ALA A 39 -8.16 -2.96 7.73
C ALA A 39 -9.16 -4.03 7.27
N GLY A 40 -10.38 -4.02 7.82
CA GLY A 40 -11.43 -4.96 7.40
C GLY A 40 -11.80 -4.81 5.94
N GLU A 41 -11.96 -3.58 5.46
CA GLU A 41 -12.23 -3.33 4.04
C GLU A 41 -11.08 -3.81 3.16
N ALA A 42 -9.84 -3.53 3.58
CA ALA A 42 -8.66 -3.98 2.86
C ALA A 42 -8.60 -5.51 2.78
N ALA A 43 -8.90 -6.18 3.89
CA ALA A 43 -8.94 -7.65 3.92
C ALA A 43 -9.98 -8.19 2.94
N ASN A 44 -11.15 -7.54 2.84
CA ASN A 44 -12.16 -7.95 1.87
C ASN A 44 -11.68 -7.83 0.43
N VAL A 45 -10.97 -6.75 0.11
CA VAL A 45 -10.37 -6.58 -1.22
C VAL A 45 -9.39 -7.71 -1.50
N LEU A 46 -8.56 -8.06 -0.52
CA LEU A 46 -7.52 -9.07 -0.69
C LEU A 46 -8.07 -10.51 -0.78
N ARG A 47 -9.32 -10.73 -0.39
CA ARG A 47 -9.98 -12.03 -0.58
C ARG A 47 -10.50 -12.25 -1.98
N GLN A 48 -10.54 -11.19 -2.79
CA GLN A 48 -11.13 -11.24 -4.13
C GLN A 48 -10.03 -11.30 -5.19
N LYS A 49 -10.36 -11.90 -6.32
CA LYS A 49 -9.45 -11.95 -7.48
C LYS A 49 -9.96 -10.99 -8.56
N PRO A 50 -9.07 -10.36 -9.29
CA PRO A 50 -7.62 -10.41 -9.17
C PRO A 50 -7.12 -9.60 -7.98
N LEU A 51 -5.97 -9.98 -7.45
CA LEU A 51 -5.32 -9.22 -6.37
C LEU A 51 -4.83 -7.86 -6.89
N PRO A 52 -4.73 -6.85 -6.03
CA PRO A 52 -4.03 -5.63 -6.42
C PRO A 52 -2.56 -5.92 -6.70
N ASP A 53 -1.91 -5.01 -7.41
CA ASP A 53 -0.50 -5.16 -7.78
C ASP A 53 0.44 -4.54 -6.76
N VAL A 54 -0.04 -3.57 -5.98
CA VAL A 54 0.70 -2.90 -4.91
C VAL A 54 -0.29 -2.44 -3.84
N VAL A 55 0.14 -2.43 -2.59
CA VAL A 55 -0.65 -1.90 -1.46
C VAL A 55 0.06 -0.69 -0.87
N VAL A 56 -0.67 0.41 -0.71
CA VAL A 56 -0.22 1.59 0.03
C VAL A 56 -0.98 1.57 1.36
N LEU A 57 -0.26 1.49 2.47
CA LEU A 57 -0.83 1.18 3.78
C LEU A 57 -0.46 2.22 4.81
N ASP A 58 -1.46 2.83 5.46
CA ASP A 58 -1.23 3.66 6.64
C ASP A 58 -1.13 2.76 7.87
N LEU A 59 -0.32 3.16 8.85
CA LEU A 59 -0.16 2.39 10.09
C LEU A 59 -1.24 2.70 11.10
N MET A 60 -1.87 3.88 11.04
CA MET A 60 -2.88 4.31 12.00
C MET A 60 -4.28 4.10 11.44
N LEU A 61 -4.79 2.88 11.55
CA LEU A 61 -6.13 2.54 11.09
C LEU A 61 -7.09 2.47 12.29
N PRO A 62 -8.41 2.66 12.06
CA PRO A 62 -9.36 2.74 13.17
C PRO A 62 -9.65 1.39 13.84
N ASP A 63 -9.51 0.29 13.14
CA ASP A 63 -9.89 -1.04 13.65
C ASP A 63 -8.70 -1.88 14.11
N VAL A 64 -7.62 -1.90 13.35
CA VAL A 64 -6.41 -2.68 13.65
C VAL A 64 -5.21 -1.83 13.24
N SER A 65 -4.08 -1.94 13.95
CA SER A 65 -2.90 -1.20 13.50
C SER A 65 -2.43 -1.73 12.14
N GLY A 66 -1.88 -0.83 11.32
CA GLY A 66 -1.36 -1.23 10.02
C GLY A 66 -0.25 -2.26 10.12
N ILE A 67 0.58 -2.18 11.16
CA ILE A 67 1.64 -3.17 11.40
C ILE A 67 1.04 -4.56 11.60
N GLU A 68 -0.01 -4.66 12.43
CA GLU A 68 -0.66 -5.95 12.68
C GLU A 68 -1.33 -6.48 11.40
N PHE A 69 -1.98 -5.59 10.65
CA PHE A 69 -2.57 -5.97 9.37
C PHE A 69 -1.50 -6.54 8.43
N LEU A 70 -0.36 -5.86 8.33
CA LEU A 70 0.75 -6.31 7.48
C LEU A 70 1.30 -7.65 7.96
N ARG A 71 1.46 -7.82 9.27
CA ARG A 71 1.94 -9.09 9.84
C ARG A 71 1.02 -10.24 9.45
N GLN A 72 -0.29 -10.07 9.59
CA GLN A 72 -1.26 -11.08 9.22
C GLN A 72 -1.23 -11.36 7.72
N MET A 73 -1.11 -10.33 6.90
CA MET A 73 -1.01 -10.49 5.45
C MET A 73 0.22 -11.32 5.08
N ARG A 74 1.38 -11.02 5.68
CA ARG A 74 2.62 -11.73 5.39
C ARG A 74 2.65 -13.15 5.91
N SER A 75 1.72 -13.52 6.79
CA SER A 75 1.60 -14.90 7.26
C SER A 75 0.97 -15.82 6.21
N LYS A 76 0.41 -15.26 5.14
CA LYS A 76 -0.27 -16.03 4.09
C LYS A 76 0.56 -16.00 2.81
N ARG A 77 0.88 -17.19 2.31
CA ARG A 77 1.74 -17.35 1.13
C ARG A 77 1.21 -16.67 -0.12
N VAL A 78 -0.12 -16.58 -0.25
CA VAL A 78 -0.74 -15.98 -1.43
C VAL A 78 -0.31 -14.52 -1.61
N PHE A 79 0.15 -13.86 -0.54
CA PHE A 79 0.58 -12.46 -0.59
C PHE A 79 2.10 -12.28 -0.57
N ASP A 80 2.87 -13.37 -0.69
CA ASP A 80 4.33 -13.28 -0.60
C ASP A 80 4.94 -12.31 -1.62
N ASN A 81 4.33 -12.19 -2.79
CA ASN A 81 4.88 -11.38 -3.87
C ASN A 81 4.18 -10.02 -4.00
N LEU A 82 3.25 -9.69 -3.10
CA LEU A 82 2.49 -8.44 -3.17
C LEU A 82 3.28 -7.33 -2.48
N PRO A 83 3.78 -6.32 -3.24
CA PRO A 83 4.54 -5.22 -2.63
C PRO A 83 3.68 -4.35 -1.74
N VAL A 84 4.25 -3.88 -0.63
CA VAL A 84 3.57 -2.97 0.30
C VAL A 84 4.44 -1.76 0.56
N ILE A 85 3.85 -0.58 0.40
CA ILE A 85 4.46 0.70 0.77
C ILE A 85 3.71 1.21 2.00
N ILE A 86 4.42 1.48 3.08
CA ILE A 86 3.83 2.17 4.22
C ILE A 86 3.90 3.67 3.96
N LEU A 87 2.77 4.36 4.14
CA LEU A 87 2.68 5.81 4.01
C LEU A 87 2.10 6.32 5.32
N SER A 88 2.93 6.89 6.19
CA SER A 88 2.53 7.21 7.55
C SER A 88 3.12 8.52 8.04
N ALA A 89 2.43 9.17 8.98
CA ALA A 89 2.97 10.32 9.69
C ALA A 89 4.05 9.95 10.70
N LEU A 90 4.17 8.66 11.03
CA LEU A 90 5.15 8.17 12.01
C LEU A 90 6.53 8.09 11.37
N ALA A 91 7.43 8.98 11.77
CA ALA A 91 8.77 9.08 11.20
C ALA A 91 9.86 8.58 12.16
N ASP A 92 9.49 7.99 13.29
CA ASP A 92 10.42 7.44 14.26
C ASP A 92 11.22 6.29 13.63
N PRO A 93 12.58 6.30 13.74
CA PRO A 93 13.38 5.23 13.17
C PRO A 93 13.01 3.83 13.62
N ASP A 94 12.53 3.67 14.87
CA ASP A 94 12.12 2.37 15.37
C ASP A 94 10.84 1.91 14.68
N GLN A 95 9.89 2.81 14.42
CA GLN A 95 8.67 2.48 13.69
C GLN A 95 8.99 2.10 12.24
N ILE A 96 9.93 2.81 11.62
CA ILE A 96 10.34 2.51 10.25
C ILE A 96 10.96 1.11 10.19
N ARG A 97 11.88 0.81 11.11
CA ARG A 97 12.51 -0.51 11.16
C ARG A 97 11.50 -1.61 11.38
N GLU A 98 10.54 -1.38 12.29
CA GLU A 98 9.49 -2.37 12.56
C GLU A 98 8.67 -2.65 11.30
N GLY A 99 8.22 -1.60 10.61
CA GLY A 99 7.44 -1.76 9.38
C GLY A 99 8.18 -2.57 8.32
N LEU A 100 9.45 -2.23 8.11
CA LEU A 100 10.25 -2.94 7.12
C LEU A 100 10.52 -4.39 7.55
N SER A 101 10.76 -4.63 8.84
CA SER A 101 11.05 -5.99 9.33
C SER A 101 9.81 -6.89 9.28
N VAL A 102 8.62 -6.33 9.43
CA VAL A 102 7.36 -7.08 9.33
C VAL A 102 7.06 -7.46 7.89
N GLY A 103 7.61 -6.72 6.92
CA GLY A 103 7.47 -7.10 5.53
C GLY A 103 7.04 -6.01 4.57
N ALA A 104 7.14 -4.73 4.97
CA ALA A 104 6.95 -3.64 4.03
C ALA A 104 8.17 -3.54 3.12
N ASP A 105 7.94 -3.14 1.88
CA ASP A 105 9.01 -2.99 0.89
C ASP A 105 9.59 -1.58 0.87
N ARG A 106 8.78 -0.61 1.23
CA ARG A 106 9.19 0.79 1.34
C ARG A 106 8.40 1.46 2.46
N TYR A 107 8.98 2.53 3.01
CA TYR A 107 8.33 3.33 4.04
C TYR A 107 8.48 4.80 3.65
N LEU A 108 7.35 5.48 3.43
CA LEU A 108 7.33 6.90 3.11
C LEU A 108 6.63 7.66 4.23
N THR A 109 7.20 8.78 4.65
CA THR A 109 6.62 9.58 5.74
C THR A 109 5.77 10.71 5.18
N LYS A 110 4.68 11.04 5.88
CA LYS A 110 3.83 12.19 5.56
C LYS A 110 4.42 13.44 6.23
N PRO A 111 4.36 14.62 5.63
CA PRO A 111 3.95 14.89 4.24
C PRO A 111 5.00 14.38 3.26
N TYR A 112 4.59 14.05 2.07
CA TYR A 112 5.45 13.48 1.06
C TYR A 112 5.32 14.25 -0.25
N LEU A 113 6.31 14.09 -1.11
CA LEU A 113 6.23 14.61 -2.46
C LEU A 113 5.45 13.60 -3.32
N ALA A 114 4.44 14.10 -4.06
CA ALA A 114 3.62 13.26 -4.92
C ALA A 114 4.46 12.37 -5.83
N ASN A 115 5.55 12.94 -6.38
CA ASN A 115 6.43 12.21 -7.27
C ASN A 115 7.10 11.02 -6.59
N ASN A 116 7.42 11.13 -5.29
CA ASN A 116 8.06 10.04 -4.56
C ASN A 116 7.13 8.84 -4.42
N LEU A 117 5.85 9.08 -4.12
CA LEU A 117 4.90 7.99 -4.00
C LEU A 117 4.70 7.29 -5.35
N ILE A 118 4.42 8.05 -6.40
CA ILE A 118 4.16 7.46 -7.71
C ILE A 118 5.40 6.74 -8.24
N SER A 119 6.58 7.34 -8.15
CA SER A 119 7.80 6.69 -8.63
C SER A 119 8.12 5.42 -7.84
N THR A 120 7.82 5.42 -6.54
CA THR A 120 8.03 4.22 -5.71
C THR A 120 7.07 3.10 -6.12
N ILE A 121 5.80 3.43 -6.37
CA ILE A 121 4.83 2.45 -6.87
C ILE A 121 5.32 1.88 -8.20
N GLN A 122 5.72 2.75 -9.13
CA GLN A 122 6.17 2.31 -10.45
C GLN A 122 7.41 1.43 -10.38
N GLU A 123 8.33 1.77 -9.48
CA GLU A 123 9.52 0.94 -9.26
C GLU A 123 9.15 -0.46 -8.80
N LEU A 124 8.27 -0.56 -7.81
CA LEU A 124 7.86 -1.86 -7.28
C LEU A 124 7.05 -2.68 -8.28
N LEU A 125 6.25 -2.02 -9.13
CA LEU A 125 5.55 -2.72 -10.21
C LEU A 125 6.54 -3.34 -11.19
N LYS A 126 7.69 -2.70 -11.38
CA LYS A 126 8.69 -3.15 -12.33
C LYS A 126 9.60 -4.24 -11.75
N THR A 127 10.03 -4.07 -10.50
CA THR A 127 11.03 -4.95 -9.89
C THR A 127 10.42 -6.04 -9.02
N GLY A 128 9.18 -5.83 -8.53
CA GLY A 128 8.59 -6.70 -7.52
C GLY A 128 9.26 -6.53 -6.17
N ARG A 129 8.94 -7.43 -5.24
CA ARG A 129 9.56 -7.46 -3.92
C ARG A 129 10.95 -8.06 -4.02
N LYS A 130 11.86 -7.43 -3.28
CA LYS A 130 13.18 -8.02 -3.05
C LYS A 130 13.10 -8.85 -1.77
N LYS A 131 13.47 -10.09 -1.87
CA LYS A 131 13.51 -11.00 -0.72
C LYS A 131 14.94 -11.18 -0.25
#